data_ad5df57c34ac75ab76b73dc9072aa6bb
#
_entry.id   ad5df57c34ac75ab76b73dc9072aa6bb
#
_cell.length_a   1.000
_cell.length_b   1.000
_cell.length_c   1.000
_cell.angle_alpha   90.00
_cell.angle_beta   90.00
_cell.angle_gamma   90.00
#
_symmetry.space_group_name_H-M   'P 1'
#
loop_
_entity.id
_entity.type
_entity.pdbx_description
1 polymer ?
#
loop_
_entity_poly.entity_id
_entity_poly.type
_entity_poly.pdbx_seq_one_letter_code
_entity_poly.pdbx_strand_id
1 'polypeptide(L)'
;MDNTLLDIRLKPARQQPAWDDLEQLERVRDELVRRPALVTGADVRALRAALAEVAAGNALVVQAGDCAEDPDECTVAHVARKTAVLDLLAGAVKMIAHRPVVRIGRIAGQFAKPRSNDTETVDGVELPVFRGHMVNSPEFEKDGRRPDPLRLLTGYMAAAEIMEHLGRRAGIEPPVWTSHEALLLDYEIPMLRRDREGRLLLASTHMPWIGERTRQVDGAHVALLAEVVNPVGCKVGPKMSVPELLALCEKLDPEREPGRLTLIARMGAGTVADVLPALVAAVRSAGHPVSWLSDPMHGNTVTTPDGVKTRHTETVEREITAFQEAVRSAGGVAGGLHLETTPDDVVECVANSGCSTGRYTSHCDPRLNPGQAVAVASAWHPAK
;
A
#
# COMPACT_ATOMS: atom_id res chain seq x y z
N MET A 1 -23.40 0.08 -19.95
CA MET A 1 -22.24 0.44 -19.11
C MET A 1 -22.78 1.24 -17.95
N ASP A 2 -22.37 0.97 -16.73
CA ASP A 2 -22.83 1.70 -15.53
C ASP A 2 -22.35 3.17 -15.66
N ASN A 3 -23.25 4.14 -15.49
CA ASN A 3 -22.90 5.57 -15.64
C ASN A 3 -21.77 5.98 -14.70
N THR A 4 -21.72 5.41 -13.49
CA THR A 4 -20.66 5.61 -12.50
C THR A 4 -19.28 5.21 -13.05
N LEU A 5 -19.19 4.06 -13.74
CA LEU A 5 -17.92 3.60 -14.33
C LEU A 5 -17.47 4.47 -15.50
N LEU A 6 -18.42 4.97 -16.28
CA LEU A 6 -18.11 5.90 -17.36
C LEU A 6 -17.55 7.22 -16.80
N ASP A 7 -18.18 7.76 -15.76
CA ASP A 7 -17.75 8.97 -15.10
C ASP A 7 -16.34 8.84 -14.49
N ILE A 8 -16.00 7.68 -13.90
CA ILE A 8 -14.66 7.42 -13.37
C ILE A 8 -13.62 7.41 -14.51
N ARG A 9 -13.91 6.74 -15.64
CA ARG A 9 -13.00 6.64 -16.78
C ARG A 9 -12.74 7.99 -17.49
N LEU A 10 -13.66 8.93 -17.38
CA LEU A 10 -13.51 10.27 -17.97
C LEU A 10 -12.68 11.22 -17.10
N LYS A 11 -12.39 10.87 -15.83
CA LYS A 11 -11.58 11.71 -14.94
C LYS A 11 -10.09 11.61 -15.25
N PRO A 12 -9.32 12.66 -14.93
CA PRO A 12 -7.86 12.61 -15.07
C PRO A 12 -7.25 11.47 -14.25
N ALA A 13 -6.44 10.63 -14.89
CA ALA A 13 -5.74 9.51 -14.27
C ALA A 13 -4.23 9.69 -14.40
N ARG A 14 -3.55 9.96 -13.29
CA ARG A 14 -2.08 10.06 -13.27
C ARG A 14 -1.43 8.69 -13.17
N GLN A 15 -0.15 8.61 -13.53
CA GLN A 15 0.68 7.40 -13.38
C GLN A 15 0.23 6.19 -14.21
N GLN A 16 -0.65 6.39 -15.19
CA GLN A 16 -1.05 5.29 -16.08
C GLN A 16 0.05 5.00 -17.11
N PRO A 17 0.28 3.73 -17.48
CA PRO A 17 1.18 3.38 -18.57
C PRO A 17 0.64 3.88 -19.91
N ALA A 18 1.53 4.22 -20.82
CA ALA A 18 1.19 4.41 -22.21
C ALA A 18 1.26 3.04 -22.92
N TRP A 19 0.11 2.39 -23.07
CA TRP A 19 0.02 1.11 -23.77
C TRP A 19 0.13 1.30 -25.27
N ASP A 20 1.03 0.55 -25.91
CA ASP A 20 1.24 0.61 -27.37
C ASP A 20 0.13 -0.15 -28.14
N ASP A 21 -0.34 -1.28 -27.59
CA ASP A 21 -1.37 -2.14 -28.20
C ASP A 21 -2.71 -1.99 -27.44
N LEU A 22 -3.51 -1.03 -27.92
CA LEU A 22 -4.83 -0.76 -27.32
C LEU A 22 -5.86 -1.86 -27.60
N GLU A 23 -5.73 -2.59 -28.71
CA GLU A 23 -6.62 -3.71 -29.02
C GLU A 23 -6.35 -4.89 -28.10
N GLN A 24 -5.08 -5.19 -27.81
CA GLN A 24 -4.70 -6.18 -26.82
C GLN A 24 -5.17 -5.77 -25.42
N LEU A 25 -5.04 -4.50 -25.06
CA LEU A 25 -5.51 -3.97 -23.78
C LEU A 25 -7.01 -4.20 -23.59
N GLU A 26 -7.83 -3.92 -24.58
CA GLU A 26 -9.28 -4.15 -24.48
C GLU A 26 -9.59 -5.66 -24.31
N ARG A 27 -8.92 -6.55 -25.04
CA ARG A 27 -9.05 -8.01 -24.85
C ARG A 27 -8.66 -8.43 -23.41
N VAL A 28 -7.60 -7.86 -22.86
CA VAL A 28 -7.15 -8.13 -21.50
C VAL A 28 -8.17 -7.64 -20.46
N ARG A 29 -8.73 -6.43 -20.63
CA ARG A 29 -9.81 -5.89 -19.77
C ARG A 29 -11.04 -6.79 -19.78
N ASP A 30 -11.47 -7.22 -20.95
CA ASP A 30 -12.63 -8.13 -21.12
C ASP A 30 -12.39 -9.48 -20.42
N GLU A 31 -11.16 -9.99 -20.47
CA GLU A 31 -10.79 -11.22 -19.79
C GLU A 31 -10.78 -11.04 -18.26
N LEU A 32 -10.23 -9.94 -17.74
CA LEU A 32 -10.24 -9.63 -16.31
C LEU A 32 -11.66 -9.50 -15.74
N VAL A 33 -12.61 -8.93 -16.51
CA VAL A 33 -14.02 -8.86 -16.12
C VAL A 33 -14.61 -10.25 -15.88
N ARG A 34 -14.18 -11.26 -16.64
CA ARG A 34 -14.67 -12.65 -16.54
C ARG A 34 -13.98 -13.45 -15.43
N ARG A 35 -12.83 -12.99 -14.92
CA ARG A 35 -12.08 -13.68 -13.89
C ARG A 35 -12.82 -13.67 -12.54
N PRO A 36 -12.67 -14.72 -11.70
CA PRO A 36 -13.18 -14.74 -10.35
C PRO A 36 -12.73 -13.54 -9.49
N ALA A 37 -13.57 -13.14 -8.56
CA ALA A 37 -13.20 -12.19 -7.52
C ALA A 37 -12.10 -12.79 -6.61
N LEU A 38 -11.08 -12.01 -6.27
CA LEU A 38 -10.02 -12.43 -5.34
C LEU A 38 -10.45 -12.28 -3.88
N VAL A 39 -11.36 -11.34 -3.59
CA VAL A 39 -11.91 -11.11 -2.26
C VAL A 39 -13.44 -11.02 -2.31
N THR A 40 -14.09 -11.27 -1.18
CA THR A 40 -15.56 -11.24 -1.09
C THR A 40 -16.04 -10.06 -0.27
N GLY A 41 -17.31 -9.67 -0.47
CA GLY A 41 -17.96 -8.64 0.35
C GLY A 41 -18.04 -9.01 1.84
N ALA A 42 -18.06 -10.31 2.18
CA ALA A 42 -18.02 -10.77 3.57
C ALA A 42 -16.66 -10.48 4.21
N ASP A 43 -15.57 -10.76 3.49
CA ASP A 43 -14.21 -10.51 3.95
C ASP A 43 -13.98 -9.00 4.16
N VAL A 44 -14.43 -8.20 3.20
CA VAL A 44 -14.33 -6.73 3.27
C VAL A 44 -15.08 -6.18 4.48
N ARG A 45 -16.29 -6.67 4.77
CA ARG A 45 -17.04 -6.26 5.97
C ARG A 45 -16.33 -6.67 7.26
N ALA A 46 -15.75 -7.87 7.31
CA ALA A 46 -15.00 -8.33 8.47
C ALA A 46 -13.75 -7.47 8.73
N LEU A 47 -13.03 -7.11 7.66
CA LEU A 47 -11.90 -6.18 7.79
C LEU A 47 -12.35 -4.80 8.24
N ARG A 48 -13.44 -4.25 7.67
CA ARG A 48 -13.98 -2.95 8.12
C ARG A 48 -14.33 -2.94 9.60
N ALA A 49 -14.95 -4.01 10.12
CA ALA A 49 -15.24 -4.14 11.54
C ALA A 49 -13.95 -4.15 12.38
N ALA A 50 -12.91 -4.87 11.95
CA ALA A 50 -11.61 -4.86 12.63
C ALA A 50 -10.94 -3.47 12.59
N LEU A 51 -11.03 -2.75 11.47
CA LEU A 51 -10.50 -1.39 11.36
C LEU A 51 -11.32 -0.36 12.15
N ALA A 52 -12.60 -0.60 12.37
CA ALA A 52 -13.40 0.23 13.30
C ALA A 52 -12.86 0.13 14.73
N GLU A 53 -12.44 -1.06 15.19
CA GLU A 53 -11.77 -1.23 16.49
C GLU A 53 -10.41 -0.50 16.53
N VAL A 54 -9.71 -0.41 15.40
CA VAL A 54 -8.48 0.39 15.29
C VAL A 54 -8.80 1.89 15.41
N ALA A 55 -9.83 2.37 14.73
CA ALA A 55 -10.27 3.76 14.82
C ALA A 55 -10.77 4.14 16.22
N ALA A 56 -11.32 3.17 16.98
CA ALA A 56 -11.68 3.33 18.39
C ALA A 56 -10.47 3.25 19.34
N GLY A 57 -9.26 2.91 18.85
CA GLY A 57 -8.06 2.74 19.66
C GLY A 57 -7.97 1.40 20.40
N ASN A 58 -8.86 0.44 20.12
CA ASN A 58 -8.90 -0.88 20.77
C ASN A 58 -7.94 -1.89 20.12
N ALA A 59 -7.55 -1.66 18.89
CA ALA A 59 -6.63 -2.51 18.13
C ALA A 59 -5.59 -1.67 17.39
N LEU A 60 -4.61 -2.33 16.79
CA LEU A 60 -3.59 -1.74 15.94
C LEU A 60 -3.53 -2.46 14.58
N VAL A 61 -2.87 -1.85 13.60
CA VAL A 61 -2.59 -2.42 12.29
C VAL A 61 -1.08 -2.61 12.10
N VAL A 62 -0.69 -3.75 11.57
CA VAL A 62 0.58 -3.91 10.88
C VAL A 62 0.27 -4.17 9.41
N GLN A 63 0.58 -3.20 8.54
CA GLN A 63 0.49 -3.32 7.10
C GLN A 63 1.92 -3.39 6.55
N ALA A 64 2.34 -4.57 6.07
CA ALA A 64 3.72 -4.77 5.64
C ALA A 64 3.83 -5.75 4.47
N GLY A 65 4.93 -5.66 3.72
CA GLY A 65 5.30 -6.52 2.61
C GLY A 65 6.10 -5.78 1.54
N ASP A 66 6.17 -6.34 0.35
CA ASP A 66 7.06 -5.87 -0.70
C ASP A 66 6.78 -4.43 -1.16
N CYS A 67 7.85 -3.78 -1.61
CA CYS A 67 7.78 -2.51 -2.34
C CYS A 67 7.09 -2.69 -3.70
N ALA A 68 7.49 -3.73 -4.44
CA ALA A 68 6.82 -4.26 -5.63
C ALA A 68 7.02 -5.76 -5.61
N GLU A 69 5.91 -6.50 -5.67
CA GLU A 69 5.94 -7.97 -5.69
C GLU A 69 6.46 -8.50 -7.03
N ASP A 70 7.10 -9.67 -6.97
CA ASP A 70 7.44 -10.49 -8.13
C ASP A 70 6.35 -11.57 -8.31
N PRO A 71 5.71 -11.69 -9.49
CA PRO A 71 4.75 -12.75 -9.78
C PRO A 71 5.30 -14.17 -9.58
N ASP A 72 6.60 -14.38 -9.77
CA ASP A 72 7.24 -15.68 -9.58
C ASP A 72 7.32 -16.10 -8.10
N GLU A 73 7.08 -15.17 -7.17
CA GLU A 73 7.01 -15.43 -5.73
C GLU A 73 5.60 -15.84 -5.24
N CYS A 74 4.73 -16.33 -6.12
CA CYS A 74 3.38 -16.79 -5.77
C CYS A 74 3.34 -18.18 -5.10
N THR A 75 4.45 -18.89 -4.95
CA THR A 75 4.49 -20.25 -4.40
C THR A 75 4.13 -20.34 -2.92
N VAL A 76 3.67 -21.52 -2.47
CA VAL A 76 3.36 -21.82 -1.05
C VAL A 76 4.49 -21.38 -0.10
N ALA A 77 5.75 -21.65 -0.48
CA ALA A 77 6.90 -21.33 0.35
C ALA A 77 7.11 -19.81 0.49
N HIS A 78 7.00 -19.05 -0.60
CA HIS A 78 7.13 -17.60 -0.58
C HIS A 78 5.98 -16.94 0.23
N VAL A 79 4.74 -17.37 -0.01
CA VAL A 79 3.58 -16.88 0.74
C VAL A 79 3.71 -17.16 2.22
N ALA A 80 4.16 -18.36 2.60
CA ALA A 80 4.39 -18.73 4.00
C ALA A 80 5.46 -17.84 4.67
N ARG A 81 6.56 -17.54 3.97
CA ARG A 81 7.62 -16.66 4.47
C ARG A 81 7.14 -15.19 4.60
N LYS A 82 6.40 -14.69 3.62
CA LYS A 82 5.81 -13.33 3.67
C LYS A 82 4.82 -13.18 4.83
N THR A 83 3.96 -14.17 5.05
CA THR A 83 3.03 -14.17 6.19
C THR A 83 3.74 -14.30 7.53
N ALA A 84 4.82 -15.08 7.62
CA ALA A 84 5.62 -15.22 8.84
C ALA A 84 6.27 -13.88 9.27
N VAL A 85 6.70 -13.03 8.32
CA VAL A 85 7.18 -11.68 8.64
C VAL A 85 6.05 -10.84 9.25
N LEU A 86 4.83 -10.90 8.70
CA LEU A 86 3.67 -10.22 9.29
C LEU A 86 3.38 -10.71 10.70
N ASP A 87 3.52 -12.01 10.97
CA ASP A 87 3.33 -12.60 12.29
C ASP A 87 4.36 -12.10 13.30
N LEU A 88 5.63 -12.05 12.90
CA LEU A 88 6.70 -11.49 13.73
C LEU A 88 6.44 -10.03 14.11
N LEU A 89 6.07 -9.22 13.13
CA LEU A 89 5.76 -7.79 13.34
C LEU A 89 4.53 -7.60 14.23
N ALA A 90 3.46 -8.32 13.93
CA ALA A 90 2.23 -8.28 14.73
C ALA A 90 2.47 -8.74 16.17
N GLY A 91 3.29 -9.79 16.36
CA GLY A 91 3.71 -10.30 17.68
C GLY A 91 4.51 -9.24 18.46
N ALA A 92 5.50 -8.61 17.83
CA ALA A 92 6.31 -7.57 18.44
C ALA A 92 5.44 -6.37 18.88
N VAL A 93 4.61 -5.84 17.99
CA VAL A 93 3.71 -4.71 18.31
C VAL A 93 2.69 -5.08 19.37
N LYS A 94 2.10 -6.28 19.31
CA LYS A 94 1.14 -6.79 20.31
C LYS A 94 1.77 -6.89 21.68
N MET A 95 2.99 -7.40 21.77
CA MET A 95 3.71 -7.56 23.04
C MET A 95 3.97 -6.19 23.71
N ILE A 96 4.28 -5.17 22.92
CA ILE A 96 4.58 -3.81 23.40
C ILE A 96 3.30 -3.04 23.74
N ALA A 97 2.31 -3.10 22.86
CA ALA A 97 1.11 -2.27 22.97
C ALA A 97 0.00 -2.89 23.81
N HIS A 98 0.08 -4.20 24.12
CA HIS A 98 -0.95 -4.97 24.84
C HIS A 98 -2.35 -4.90 24.20
N ARG A 99 -2.41 -4.77 22.85
CA ARG A 99 -3.65 -4.68 22.07
C ARG A 99 -3.64 -5.70 20.94
N PRO A 100 -4.81 -6.14 20.46
CA PRO A 100 -4.92 -6.92 19.24
C PRO A 100 -4.28 -6.20 18.05
N VAL A 101 -3.71 -6.95 17.12
CA VAL A 101 -3.09 -6.42 15.90
C VAL A 101 -3.73 -7.04 14.66
N VAL A 102 -4.29 -6.20 13.81
CA VAL A 102 -4.81 -6.58 12.50
C VAL A 102 -3.63 -6.69 11.51
N ARG A 103 -3.50 -7.85 10.87
CA ARG A 103 -2.42 -8.13 9.91
C ARG A 103 -2.89 -7.84 8.50
N ILE A 104 -2.27 -6.87 7.83
CA ILE A 104 -2.55 -6.50 6.45
C ILE A 104 -1.28 -6.70 5.64
N GLY A 105 -1.31 -7.62 4.69
CA GLY A 105 -0.18 -7.87 3.79
C GLY A 105 -0.21 -6.94 2.57
N ARG A 106 0.91 -6.33 2.26
CA ARG A 106 1.18 -5.81 0.91
C ARG A 106 1.55 -7.01 0.06
N ILE A 107 0.54 -7.82 -0.24
CA ILE A 107 0.64 -9.13 -0.87
C ILE A 107 -0.57 -9.37 -1.76
N ALA A 108 -0.40 -10.14 -2.81
CA ALA A 108 -1.42 -10.50 -3.80
C ALA A 108 -1.93 -9.29 -4.61
N GLY A 109 -1.03 -8.40 -5.06
CA GLY A 109 -1.44 -7.31 -5.93
C GLY A 109 -0.50 -6.11 -6.00
N GLN A 110 0.52 -6.01 -5.16
CA GLN A 110 1.49 -4.89 -5.22
C GLN A 110 2.49 -5.09 -6.38
N PHE A 111 1.98 -5.40 -7.59
CA PHE A 111 2.79 -5.64 -8.79
C PHE A 111 3.02 -4.39 -9.66
N ALA A 112 2.50 -3.24 -9.24
CA ALA A 112 2.68 -1.97 -9.92
C ALA A 112 3.25 -0.91 -8.97
N LYS A 113 4.04 0.02 -9.51
CA LYS A 113 4.69 1.07 -8.73
C LYS A 113 4.62 2.42 -9.45
N PRO A 114 4.19 3.51 -8.76
CA PRO A 114 4.27 4.85 -9.32
C PRO A 114 5.72 5.32 -9.38
N ARG A 115 6.08 6.07 -10.41
CA ARG A 115 7.44 6.56 -10.61
C ARG A 115 7.46 8.09 -10.76
N SER A 116 8.55 8.71 -10.28
CA SER A 116 8.73 10.16 -10.42
C SER A 116 9.16 10.58 -11.81
N ASN A 117 9.94 9.73 -12.48
CA ASN A 117 10.44 9.92 -13.84
C ASN A 117 9.82 8.86 -14.75
N ASP A 118 9.67 9.18 -16.03
CA ASP A 118 9.17 8.27 -17.04
C ASP A 118 10.27 7.37 -17.63
N THR A 119 11.52 7.82 -17.53
CA THR A 119 12.71 7.11 -18.02
C THR A 119 13.76 6.97 -16.92
N GLU A 120 14.68 6.06 -17.10
CA GLU A 120 15.91 5.90 -16.34
C GLU A 120 17.09 5.61 -17.27
N THR A 121 18.29 6.04 -16.86
CA THR A 121 19.52 5.88 -17.65
C THR A 121 20.49 4.97 -16.90
N VAL A 122 20.94 3.90 -17.56
CA VAL A 122 21.99 3.01 -17.07
C VAL A 122 23.04 2.88 -18.17
N ASP A 123 24.31 3.07 -17.85
CA ASP A 123 25.45 2.99 -18.78
C ASP A 123 25.26 3.84 -20.06
N GLY A 124 24.60 5.01 -19.92
CA GLY A 124 24.37 5.93 -21.04
C GLY A 124 23.20 5.55 -21.95
N VAL A 125 22.49 4.46 -21.67
CA VAL A 125 21.27 4.05 -22.40
C VAL A 125 20.06 4.53 -21.61
N GLU A 126 19.16 5.26 -22.26
CA GLU A 126 17.88 5.70 -21.68
C GLU A 126 16.75 4.77 -22.10
N LEU A 127 16.02 4.24 -21.11
CA LEU A 127 14.86 3.36 -21.30
C LEU A 127 13.69 3.80 -20.41
N PRO A 128 12.45 3.37 -20.73
CA PRO A 128 11.32 3.53 -19.83
C PRO A 128 11.64 2.95 -18.45
N VAL A 129 11.26 3.67 -17.39
CA VAL A 129 11.50 3.22 -16.03
C VAL A 129 10.68 1.95 -15.71
N PHE A 130 11.24 1.07 -14.86
CA PHE A 130 10.47 -0.08 -14.35
C PHE A 130 9.29 0.41 -13.51
N ARG A 131 8.07 0.06 -13.91
CA ARG A 131 6.81 0.46 -13.25
C ARG A 131 6.11 -0.70 -12.53
N GLY A 132 6.82 -1.81 -12.34
CA GLY A 132 6.29 -3.04 -11.74
C GLY A 132 5.92 -4.10 -12.77
N HIS A 133 5.87 -5.34 -12.32
CA HIS A 133 5.70 -6.52 -13.17
C HIS A 133 4.35 -6.56 -13.94
N MET A 134 3.33 -5.86 -13.46
CA MET A 134 2.07 -5.69 -14.21
C MET A 134 2.18 -4.72 -15.40
N VAL A 135 3.30 -4.00 -15.53
CA VAL A 135 3.49 -3.01 -16.61
C VAL A 135 4.61 -3.45 -17.55
N ASN A 136 5.82 -3.69 -17.02
CA ASN A 136 7.00 -3.99 -17.83
C ASN A 136 7.99 -4.87 -17.05
N SER A 137 9.08 -5.31 -17.72
CA SER A 137 10.14 -6.09 -17.11
C SER A 137 11.08 -5.23 -16.25
N PRO A 138 11.65 -5.76 -15.15
CA PRO A 138 12.76 -5.12 -14.46
C PRO A 138 14.07 -5.14 -15.27
N GLU A 139 14.18 -6.06 -16.23
CA GLU A 139 15.37 -6.18 -17.07
C GLU A 139 15.62 -4.89 -17.87
N PHE A 140 16.90 -4.50 -17.96
CA PHE A 140 17.29 -3.27 -18.67
C PHE A 140 17.44 -3.53 -20.17
N GLU A 141 16.33 -3.93 -20.82
CA GLU A 141 16.22 -4.23 -22.23
C GLU A 141 15.07 -3.46 -22.88
N LYS A 142 15.29 -2.98 -24.11
CA LYS A 142 14.33 -2.10 -24.80
C LYS A 142 12.94 -2.72 -24.93
N ASP A 143 12.86 -3.97 -25.34
CA ASP A 143 11.56 -4.65 -25.53
C ASP A 143 10.91 -5.01 -24.20
N GLY A 144 11.70 -5.45 -23.21
CA GLY A 144 11.21 -5.77 -21.87
C GLY A 144 10.69 -4.54 -21.10
N ARG A 145 11.20 -3.35 -21.40
CA ARG A 145 10.77 -2.08 -20.76
C ARG A 145 9.55 -1.44 -21.40
N ARG A 146 9.05 -1.95 -22.52
CA ARG A 146 7.79 -1.49 -23.11
C ARG A 146 6.62 -2.00 -22.27
N PRO A 147 5.60 -1.15 -22.01
CA PRO A 147 4.38 -1.59 -21.34
C PRO A 147 3.67 -2.68 -22.17
N ASP A 148 3.37 -3.81 -21.51
CA ASP A 148 2.70 -4.96 -22.13
C ASP A 148 1.38 -5.27 -21.39
N PRO A 149 0.19 -5.10 -22.01
CA PRO A 149 -1.09 -5.37 -21.38
C PRO A 149 -1.28 -6.81 -20.88
N LEU A 150 -0.62 -7.81 -21.46
CA LEU A 150 -0.72 -9.20 -20.98
C LEU A 150 -0.19 -9.38 -19.56
N ARG A 151 0.70 -8.51 -19.10
CA ARG A 151 1.22 -8.53 -17.74
C ARG A 151 0.17 -8.27 -16.67
N LEU A 152 -0.94 -7.60 -17.01
CA LEU A 152 -2.10 -7.45 -16.12
C LEU A 152 -2.73 -8.81 -15.79
N LEU A 153 -2.83 -9.72 -16.77
CA LEU A 153 -3.32 -11.09 -16.56
C LEU A 153 -2.32 -11.92 -15.76
N THR A 154 -1.02 -11.80 -16.03
CA THR A 154 0.02 -12.47 -15.25
C THR A 154 -0.06 -12.08 -13.78
N GLY A 155 -0.19 -10.79 -13.49
CA GLY A 155 -0.37 -10.30 -12.12
C GLY A 155 -1.66 -10.81 -11.46
N TYR A 156 -2.78 -10.86 -12.19
CA TYR A 156 -4.01 -11.47 -11.70
C TYR A 156 -3.80 -12.96 -11.35
N MET A 157 -3.14 -13.73 -12.21
CA MET A 157 -2.91 -15.16 -11.99
C MET A 157 -2.05 -15.39 -10.75
N ALA A 158 -0.96 -14.64 -10.58
CA ALA A 158 -0.13 -14.70 -9.39
C ALA A 158 -0.92 -14.30 -8.12
N ALA A 159 -1.70 -13.23 -8.18
CA ALA A 159 -2.56 -12.82 -7.08
C ALA A 159 -3.57 -13.91 -6.70
N ALA A 160 -4.20 -14.57 -7.69
CA ALA A 160 -5.16 -15.63 -7.45
C ALA A 160 -4.51 -16.85 -6.77
N GLU A 161 -3.31 -17.26 -7.18
CA GLU A 161 -2.54 -18.33 -6.56
C GLU A 161 -2.16 -17.99 -5.10
N ILE A 162 -1.67 -16.77 -4.87
CA ILE A 162 -1.38 -16.28 -3.51
C ILE A 162 -2.64 -16.33 -2.63
N MET A 163 -3.78 -15.87 -3.14
CA MET A 163 -5.06 -15.88 -2.41
C MET A 163 -5.51 -17.31 -2.08
N GLU A 164 -5.30 -18.28 -2.97
CA GLU A 164 -5.57 -19.69 -2.69
C GLU A 164 -4.71 -20.20 -1.54
N HIS A 165 -3.41 -19.87 -1.52
CA HIS A 165 -2.50 -20.29 -0.44
C HIS A 165 -2.88 -19.64 0.89
N LEU A 166 -3.27 -18.38 0.91
CA LEU A 166 -3.78 -17.71 2.10
C LEU A 166 -5.09 -18.35 2.59
N GLY A 167 -6.01 -18.68 1.66
CA GLY A 167 -7.27 -19.34 1.98
C GLY A 167 -7.12 -20.73 2.60
N ARG A 168 -6.12 -21.52 2.18
CA ARG A 168 -5.82 -22.83 2.76
C ARG A 168 -5.34 -22.76 4.21
N ARG A 169 -4.83 -21.62 4.67
CA ARG A 169 -4.39 -21.37 6.05
C ARG A 169 -5.54 -20.85 6.93
N ALA A 170 -6.63 -20.40 6.31
CA ALA A 170 -7.79 -19.87 7.04
C ALA A 170 -8.40 -20.93 7.97
N GLY A 171 -8.72 -20.53 9.20
CA GLY A 171 -9.23 -21.42 10.24
C GLY A 171 -8.15 -22.10 11.07
N ILE A 172 -6.87 -22.13 10.63
CA ILE A 172 -5.72 -22.56 11.41
C ILE A 172 -4.97 -21.34 11.97
N GLU A 173 -4.84 -20.31 11.15
CA GLU A 173 -4.17 -19.05 11.50
C GLU A 173 -5.16 -17.88 11.47
N PRO A 174 -4.91 -16.81 12.24
CA PRO A 174 -5.67 -15.59 12.10
C PRO A 174 -5.58 -15.05 10.67
N PRO A 175 -6.59 -14.34 10.13
CA PRO A 175 -6.59 -13.91 8.74
C PRO A 175 -5.46 -12.92 8.44
N VAL A 176 -4.88 -13.05 7.25
CA VAL A 176 -4.03 -12.02 6.62
C VAL A 176 -4.87 -11.36 5.55
N TRP A 177 -5.14 -10.07 5.75
CA TRP A 177 -5.87 -9.26 4.78
C TRP A 177 -4.90 -8.74 3.71
N THR A 178 -5.32 -8.74 2.44
CA THR A 178 -4.47 -8.26 1.35
C THR A 178 -4.69 -6.77 1.09
N SER A 179 -3.67 -6.12 0.56
CA SER A 179 -3.66 -4.69 0.33
C SER A 179 -2.62 -4.31 -0.73
N HIS A 180 -2.97 -3.43 -1.65
CA HIS A 180 -2.05 -2.84 -2.63
C HIS A 180 -2.48 -1.42 -3.04
N GLU A 181 -1.57 -0.68 -3.69
CA GLU A 181 -1.91 0.60 -4.31
C GLU A 181 -2.83 0.35 -5.50
N ALA A 182 -4.05 0.88 -5.47
CA ALA A 182 -4.98 0.79 -6.59
C ALA A 182 -4.51 1.73 -7.74
N LEU A 183 -3.37 1.40 -8.35
CA LEU A 183 -2.64 2.28 -9.26
C LEU A 183 -3.11 2.17 -10.70
N LEU A 184 -3.20 0.92 -11.22
CA LEU A 184 -3.50 0.67 -12.63
C LEU A 184 -5.00 0.56 -12.83
N LEU A 185 -5.64 1.61 -13.33
CA LEU A 185 -7.09 1.63 -13.57
C LEU A 185 -7.52 0.57 -14.60
N ASP A 186 -6.63 0.19 -15.50
CA ASP A 186 -6.85 -0.88 -16.48
C ASP A 186 -6.88 -2.28 -15.86
N TYR A 187 -6.41 -2.41 -14.63
CA TYR A 187 -6.56 -3.60 -13.81
C TYR A 187 -7.71 -3.47 -12.81
N GLU A 188 -7.81 -2.35 -12.10
CA GLU A 188 -8.75 -2.20 -10.99
C GLU A 188 -10.21 -2.09 -11.46
N ILE A 189 -10.49 -1.34 -12.54
CA ILE A 189 -11.85 -1.17 -13.04
C ILE A 189 -12.46 -2.51 -13.54
N PRO A 190 -11.75 -3.34 -14.31
CA PRO A 190 -12.23 -4.68 -14.67
C PRO A 190 -12.46 -5.61 -13.47
N MET A 191 -11.78 -5.38 -12.34
CA MET A 191 -11.94 -6.17 -11.12
C MET A 191 -13.09 -5.71 -10.23
N LEU A 192 -13.86 -4.69 -10.61
CA LEU A 192 -15.05 -4.29 -9.88
C LEU A 192 -16.14 -5.37 -9.98
N ARG A 193 -16.78 -5.63 -8.85
CA ARG A 193 -17.94 -6.54 -8.74
C ARG A 193 -19.06 -5.86 -7.96
N ARG A 194 -20.25 -6.41 -8.01
CA ARG A 194 -21.33 -6.01 -7.10
C ARG A 194 -21.48 -7.04 -5.99
N ASP A 195 -21.58 -6.57 -4.76
CA ASP A 195 -21.88 -7.42 -3.62
C ASP A 195 -23.38 -7.84 -3.64
N ARG A 196 -23.80 -8.60 -2.63
CA ARG A 196 -25.18 -9.10 -2.54
C ARG A 196 -26.23 -7.99 -2.38
N GLU A 197 -25.79 -6.82 -1.92
CA GLU A 197 -26.61 -5.62 -1.75
C GLU A 197 -26.56 -4.69 -2.96
N GLY A 198 -25.88 -5.10 -4.04
CA GLY A 198 -25.74 -4.33 -5.27
C GLY A 198 -24.70 -3.22 -5.24
N ARG A 199 -23.94 -3.08 -4.14
CA ARG A 199 -22.90 -2.05 -3.98
C ARG A 199 -21.62 -2.47 -4.69
N LEU A 200 -20.83 -1.49 -5.13
CA LEU A 200 -19.55 -1.77 -5.79
C LEU A 200 -18.53 -2.30 -4.78
N LEU A 201 -17.87 -3.38 -5.16
CA LEU A 201 -16.77 -4.02 -4.45
C LEU A 201 -15.54 -4.04 -5.37
N LEU A 202 -14.41 -3.51 -4.93
CA LEU A 202 -13.14 -3.76 -5.59
C LEU A 202 -12.65 -5.16 -5.19
N ALA A 203 -12.74 -6.09 -6.14
CA ALA A 203 -12.50 -7.50 -5.87
C ALA A 203 -11.04 -7.93 -6.07
N SER A 204 -10.12 -7.00 -6.35
CA SER A 204 -8.68 -7.25 -6.47
C SER A 204 -7.98 -7.38 -5.12
N THR A 205 -8.51 -6.76 -4.06
CA THR A 205 -7.88 -6.73 -2.73
C THR A 205 -8.88 -6.36 -1.63
N HIS A 206 -8.56 -6.67 -0.36
CA HIS A 206 -9.40 -6.29 0.77
C HIS A 206 -9.33 -4.79 1.08
N MET A 207 -8.13 -4.20 1.11
CA MET A 207 -7.88 -2.80 1.45
C MET A 207 -7.01 -2.13 0.39
N PRO A 208 -7.60 -1.58 -0.68
CA PRO A 208 -6.87 -0.75 -1.63
C PRO A 208 -6.41 0.55 -0.96
N TRP A 209 -5.27 1.12 -1.42
CA TRP A 209 -4.91 2.46 -1.02
C TRP A 209 -4.62 3.38 -2.21
N ILE A 210 -4.79 4.68 -1.97
CA ILE A 210 -4.42 5.76 -2.89
C ILE A 210 -3.00 6.22 -2.55
N GLY A 211 -2.12 6.24 -3.54
CA GLY A 211 -0.75 6.72 -3.42
C GLY A 211 -0.65 8.26 -3.38
N GLU A 212 0.50 8.78 -2.93
CA GLU A 212 0.76 10.22 -2.87
C GLU A 212 0.65 10.91 -4.25
N ARG A 213 0.96 10.18 -5.34
CA ARG A 213 0.94 10.74 -6.70
C ARG A 213 -0.42 10.68 -7.38
N THR A 214 -1.38 9.92 -6.81
CA THR A 214 -2.69 9.64 -7.43
C THR A 214 -3.87 10.12 -6.59
N ARG A 215 -3.62 10.91 -5.52
CA ARG A 215 -4.61 11.38 -4.55
C ARG A 215 -5.34 12.69 -4.93
N GLN A 216 -5.32 13.10 -6.21
CA GLN A 216 -6.05 14.29 -6.63
C GLN A 216 -7.54 14.11 -6.37
N VAL A 217 -8.17 15.07 -5.66
CA VAL A 217 -9.58 15.00 -5.23
C VAL A 217 -10.53 14.71 -6.40
N ASP A 218 -10.26 15.34 -7.57
CA ASP A 218 -11.06 15.14 -8.79
C ASP A 218 -10.51 14.05 -9.71
N GLY A 219 -9.48 13.31 -9.27
CA GLY A 219 -8.85 12.26 -10.06
C GLY A 219 -9.62 10.94 -10.06
N ALA A 220 -9.35 10.11 -11.08
CA ALA A 220 -10.03 8.84 -11.28
C ALA A 220 -9.79 7.84 -10.14
N HIS A 221 -8.61 7.82 -9.51
CA HIS A 221 -8.30 6.92 -8.39
C HIS A 221 -9.15 7.24 -7.15
N VAL A 222 -9.29 8.53 -6.82
CA VAL A 222 -10.13 8.96 -5.70
C VAL A 222 -11.59 8.69 -6.01
N ALA A 223 -12.04 8.97 -7.23
CA ALA A 223 -13.42 8.69 -7.65
C ALA A 223 -13.73 7.19 -7.58
N LEU A 224 -12.82 6.32 -8.07
CA LEU A 224 -12.98 4.87 -7.99
C LEU A 224 -13.13 4.39 -6.55
N LEU A 225 -12.20 4.80 -5.66
CA LEU A 225 -12.20 4.30 -4.29
C LEU A 225 -13.26 4.96 -3.39
N ALA A 226 -13.85 6.07 -3.81
CA ALA A 226 -15.04 6.63 -3.16
C ALA A 226 -16.30 5.76 -3.36
N GLU A 227 -16.41 5.08 -4.50
CA GLU A 227 -17.59 4.30 -4.87
C GLU A 227 -17.61 2.87 -4.31
N VAL A 228 -16.46 2.32 -3.87
CA VAL A 228 -16.39 0.93 -3.41
C VAL A 228 -16.63 0.78 -1.92
N VAL A 229 -17.17 -0.37 -1.51
CA VAL A 229 -17.45 -0.68 -0.09
C VAL A 229 -16.20 -1.09 0.71
N ASN A 230 -15.09 -1.32 0.06
CA ASN A 230 -13.82 -1.69 0.71
C ASN A 230 -13.38 -0.61 1.71
N PRO A 231 -12.70 -0.96 2.82
CA PRO A 231 -11.93 0.02 3.56
C PRO A 231 -10.80 0.56 2.67
N VAL A 232 -10.52 1.85 2.77
CA VAL A 232 -9.57 2.54 1.88
C VAL A 232 -8.43 3.15 2.69
N GLY A 233 -7.19 2.95 2.22
CA GLY A 233 -6.04 3.72 2.67
C GLY A 233 -5.82 4.96 1.79
N CYS A 234 -5.32 6.06 2.37
CA CYS A 234 -4.88 7.22 1.59
C CYS A 234 -3.55 7.74 2.13
N LYS A 235 -2.56 7.88 1.24
CA LYS A 235 -1.25 8.42 1.60
C LYS A 235 -1.33 9.92 1.85
N VAL A 236 -0.67 10.38 2.92
CA VAL A 236 -0.61 11.77 3.35
C VAL A 236 0.85 12.18 3.51
N GLY A 237 1.36 12.96 2.57
CA GLY A 237 2.74 13.44 2.57
C GLY A 237 2.90 14.85 3.14
N PRO A 238 4.14 15.35 3.29
CA PRO A 238 4.44 16.62 3.96
C PRO A 238 3.95 17.86 3.20
N LYS A 239 3.55 17.71 1.94
CA LYS A 239 2.99 18.80 1.12
C LYS A 239 1.45 18.84 1.12
N MET A 240 0.81 17.97 1.89
CA MET A 240 -0.64 17.93 2.03
C MET A 240 -1.12 19.21 2.74
N SER A 241 -2.05 19.92 2.14
CA SER A 241 -2.74 21.02 2.82
C SER A 241 -3.97 20.54 3.58
N VAL A 242 -4.36 21.27 4.64
CA VAL A 242 -5.57 20.96 5.41
C VAL A 242 -6.83 20.95 4.52
N PRO A 243 -7.08 21.95 3.65
CA PRO A 243 -8.25 21.91 2.77
C PRO A 243 -8.29 20.72 1.84
N GLU A 244 -7.14 20.32 1.26
CA GLU A 244 -7.04 19.15 0.39
C GLU A 244 -7.33 17.87 1.14
N LEU A 245 -6.77 17.70 2.36
CA LEU A 245 -6.99 16.52 3.18
C LEU A 245 -8.46 16.38 3.59
N LEU A 246 -9.11 17.47 4.01
CA LEU A 246 -10.52 17.44 4.37
C LEU A 246 -11.41 17.10 3.15
N ALA A 247 -11.10 17.64 1.98
CA ALA A 247 -11.80 17.29 0.74
C ALA A 247 -11.64 15.79 0.37
N LEU A 248 -10.45 15.21 0.60
CA LEU A 248 -10.23 13.77 0.42
C LEU A 248 -11.03 12.95 1.43
N CYS A 249 -11.03 13.33 2.71
CA CYS A 249 -11.81 12.63 3.74
C CYS A 249 -13.30 12.68 3.42
N GLU A 250 -13.83 13.84 3.06
CA GLU A 250 -15.25 14.00 2.69
C GLU A 250 -15.62 13.18 1.45
N LYS A 251 -14.70 13.08 0.47
CA LYS A 251 -14.92 12.31 -0.76
C LYS A 251 -14.86 10.79 -0.52
N LEU A 252 -13.92 10.32 0.32
CA LEU A 252 -13.68 8.90 0.54
C LEU A 252 -14.54 8.29 1.65
N ASP A 253 -15.02 9.11 2.57
CA ASP A 253 -15.83 8.71 3.72
C ASP A 253 -16.87 9.78 4.07
N PRO A 254 -17.84 10.08 3.18
CA PRO A 254 -18.87 11.10 3.41
C PRO A 254 -19.80 10.74 4.59
N GLU A 255 -20.00 9.45 4.83
CA GLU A 255 -20.86 8.95 5.92
C GLU A 255 -20.15 8.88 7.27
N ARG A 256 -18.85 9.19 7.34
CA ARG A 256 -18.02 9.14 8.55
C ARG A 256 -18.11 7.80 9.27
N GLU A 257 -17.94 6.70 8.51
CA GLU A 257 -18.04 5.35 9.05
C GLU A 257 -16.72 4.87 9.65
N PRO A 258 -16.65 4.51 10.95
CA PRO A 258 -15.44 3.94 11.52
C PRO A 258 -14.94 2.72 10.74
N GLY A 259 -13.64 2.67 10.48
CA GLY A 259 -13.01 1.60 9.69
C GLY A 259 -13.12 1.76 8.16
N ARG A 260 -13.79 2.81 7.65
CA ARG A 260 -13.85 3.09 6.21
C ARG A 260 -12.55 3.69 5.69
N LEU A 261 -12.04 4.72 6.33
CA LEU A 261 -10.85 5.46 5.88
C LEU A 261 -9.69 5.33 6.86
N THR A 262 -8.53 4.99 6.33
CA THR A 262 -7.26 4.98 7.06
C THR A 262 -6.29 5.94 6.37
N LEU A 263 -5.74 6.89 7.12
CA LEU A 263 -4.76 7.85 6.61
C LEU A 263 -3.35 7.34 6.90
N ILE A 264 -2.50 7.28 5.86
CA ILE A 264 -1.16 6.71 5.94
C ILE A 264 -0.14 7.85 5.80
N ALA A 265 0.37 8.34 6.95
CA ALA A 265 1.30 9.45 7.01
C ALA A 265 2.70 9.01 6.55
N ARG A 266 3.23 9.69 5.54
CA ARG A 266 4.57 9.49 4.98
C ARG A 266 5.36 10.81 4.97
N MET A 267 5.68 11.30 6.15
CA MET A 267 6.17 12.67 6.34
C MET A 267 7.69 12.81 6.20
N GLY A 268 8.45 11.82 6.64
CA GLY A 268 9.89 11.91 6.90
C GLY A 268 10.18 12.38 8.32
N ALA A 269 11.22 11.82 8.92
CA ALA A 269 11.59 12.05 10.33
C ALA A 269 11.87 13.52 10.67
N GLY A 270 12.31 14.32 9.69
CA GLY A 270 12.57 15.76 9.87
C GLY A 270 11.33 16.65 9.79
N THR A 271 10.16 16.12 9.41
CA THR A 271 8.98 16.95 9.08
C THR A 271 7.72 16.51 9.85
N VAL A 272 7.68 15.28 10.31
CA VAL A 272 6.47 14.68 10.91
C VAL A 272 5.97 15.46 12.13
N ALA A 273 6.85 15.92 12.99
CA ALA A 273 6.47 16.64 14.22
C ALA A 273 5.88 18.02 13.94
N ASP A 274 6.30 18.68 12.85
CA ASP A 274 5.88 20.05 12.52
C ASP A 274 4.58 20.06 11.70
N VAL A 275 4.39 19.08 10.80
CA VAL A 275 3.29 19.11 9.81
C VAL A 275 2.09 18.28 10.27
N LEU A 276 2.34 17.07 10.80
CA LEU A 276 1.26 16.12 11.05
C LEU A 276 0.23 16.58 12.10
N PRO A 277 0.59 17.25 13.22
CA PRO A 277 -0.39 17.64 14.23
C PRO A 277 -1.55 18.50 13.70
N ALA A 278 -1.24 19.47 12.82
CA ALA A 278 -2.25 20.34 12.22
C ALA A 278 -3.25 19.57 11.35
N LEU A 279 -2.76 18.60 10.57
CA LEU A 279 -3.58 17.72 9.74
C LEU A 279 -4.49 16.83 10.57
N VAL A 280 -3.95 16.22 11.64
CA VAL A 280 -4.70 15.36 12.56
C VAL A 280 -5.79 16.14 13.27
N ALA A 281 -5.47 17.33 13.81
CA ALA A 281 -6.43 18.19 14.50
C ALA A 281 -7.58 18.62 13.58
N ALA A 282 -7.28 18.96 12.32
CA ALA A 282 -8.28 19.35 11.33
C ALA A 282 -9.24 18.21 11.00
N VAL A 283 -8.72 17.00 10.71
CA VAL A 283 -9.54 15.81 10.40
C VAL A 283 -10.44 15.43 11.57
N ARG A 284 -9.88 15.46 12.80
CA ARG A 284 -10.65 15.21 14.03
C ARG A 284 -11.75 16.25 14.21
N SER A 285 -11.44 17.54 14.05
CA SER A 285 -12.42 18.63 14.20
C SER A 285 -13.54 18.55 13.16
N ALA A 286 -13.26 18.00 11.98
CA ALA A 286 -14.27 17.74 10.96
C ALA A 286 -15.11 16.48 11.25
N GLY A 287 -14.81 15.73 12.32
CA GLY A 287 -15.59 14.57 12.77
C GLY A 287 -15.35 13.28 12.00
N HIS A 288 -14.25 13.17 11.22
CA HIS A 288 -13.92 11.91 10.54
C HIS A 288 -13.26 10.91 11.50
N PRO A 289 -13.84 9.70 11.68
CA PRO A 289 -13.34 8.68 12.59
C PRO A 289 -12.21 7.86 11.96
N VAL A 290 -11.12 8.50 11.58
CA VAL A 290 -9.99 7.86 10.90
C VAL A 290 -8.96 7.34 11.89
N SER A 291 -8.29 6.26 11.52
CA SER A 291 -7.01 5.85 12.12
C SER A 291 -5.84 6.33 11.27
N TRP A 292 -4.70 6.62 11.91
CA TRP A 292 -3.48 7.04 11.25
C TRP A 292 -2.43 5.92 11.32
N LEU A 293 -1.85 5.55 10.18
CA LEU A 293 -0.68 4.66 10.11
C LEU A 293 0.58 5.48 9.84
N SER A 294 1.69 5.08 10.46
CA SER A 294 3.02 5.59 10.11
C SER A 294 3.58 4.82 8.92
N ASP A 295 3.93 5.53 7.86
CA ASP A 295 4.78 5.05 6.77
C ASP A 295 6.14 5.75 6.84
N PRO A 296 7.06 5.28 7.67
CA PRO A 296 8.36 5.91 7.86
C PRO A 296 9.35 5.53 6.75
N MET A 297 8.89 4.75 5.75
CA MET A 297 9.73 4.26 4.67
C MET A 297 9.89 5.31 3.56
N HIS A 298 8.77 5.85 3.07
CA HIS A 298 8.78 6.68 1.85
C HIS A 298 9.26 8.13 2.04
N GLY A 299 9.37 8.63 3.27
CA GLY A 299 9.92 9.95 3.58
C GLY A 299 11.42 9.95 3.87
N ASN A 300 12.05 8.77 4.04
CA ASN A 300 13.41 8.62 4.53
C ASN A 300 14.36 7.86 3.59
N THR A 301 14.00 7.72 2.32
CA THR A 301 14.90 7.12 1.33
C THR A 301 16.00 8.11 0.99
N VAL A 302 17.24 7.68 1.07
CA VAL A 302 18.44 8.41 0.68
C VAL A 302 19.20 7.66 -0.40
N THR A 303 20.04 8.36 -1.15
CA THR A 303 20.93 7.74 -2.13
C THR A 303 22.36 7.84 -1.58
N THR A 304 23.07 6.72 -1.55
CA THR A 304 24.49 6.67 -1.15
C THR A 304 25.37 7.34 -2.19
N PRO A 305 26.64 7.68 -1.87
CA PRO A 305 27.58 8.23 -2.85
C PRO A 305 27.76 7.35 -4.09
N ASP A 306 27.60 6.03 -3.94
CA ASP A 306 27.70 5.05 -5.03
C ASP A 306 26.41 4.96 -5.87
N GLY A 307 25.40 5.80 -5.60
CA GLY A 307 24.15 5.84 -6.34
C GLY A 307 23.08 4.83 -5.89
N VAL A 308 23.34 4.03 -4.86
CA VAL A 308 22.41 3.01 -4.34
C VAL A 308 21.41 3.66 -3.38
N LYS A 309 20.14 3.35 -3.56
CA LYS A 309 19.10 3.77 -2.60
C LYS A 309 19.18 2.95 -1.32
N THR A 310 19.02 3.62 -0.19
CA THR A 310 18.95 2.97 1.13
C THR A 310 18.04 3.76 2.07
N ARG A 311 17.79 3.20 3.26
CA ARG A 311 17.13 3.86 4.40
C ARG A 311 17.91 3.56 5.67
N HIS A 312 18.04 4.56 6.54
CA HIS A 312 18.63 4.37 7.84
C HIS A 312 17.57 3.93 8.84
N THR A 313 17.70 2.74 9.43
CA THR A 313 16.69 2.19 10.36
C THR A 313 16.53 3.08 11.59
N GLU A 314 17.58 3.68 12.12
CA GLU A 314 17.50 4.66 13.20
C GLU A 314 16.62 5.89 12.84
N THR A 315 16.66 6.33 11.57
CA THR A 315 15.79 7.42 11.10
C THR A 315 14.35 6.98 10.98
N VAL A 316 14.13 5.75 10.51
CA VAL A 316 12.79 5.12 10.43
C VAL A 316 12.18 5.01 11.83
N GLU A 317 12.92 4.53 12.83
CA GLU A 317 12.51 4.41 14.23
C GLU A 317 12.17 5.77 14.85
N ARG A 318 12.98 6.79 14.59
CA ARG A 318 12.69 8.17 15.04
C ARG A 318 11.40 8.71 14.47
N GLU A 319 11.09 8.45 13.19
CA GLU A 319 9.82 8.89 12.60
C GLU A 319 8.63 8.18 13.25
N ILE A 320 8.72 6.89 13.55
CA ILE A 320 7.65 6.15 14.25
C ILE A 320 7.36 6.79 15.61
N THR A 321 8.39 7.11 16.39
CA THR A 321 8.22 7.75 17.71
C THR A 321 7.60 9.14 17.58
N ALA A 322 8.13 9.97 16.68
CA ALA A 322 7.63 11.32 16.44
C ALA A 322 6.21 11.32 15.86
N PHE A 323 5.89 10.37 14.99
CA PHE A 323 4.54 10.17 14.46
C PHE A 323 3.53 9.89 15.59
N GLN A 324 3.86 8.97 16.49
CA GLN A 324 2.96 8.62 17.59
C GLN A 324 2.67 9.84 18.51
N GLU A 325 3.70 10.62 18.82
CA GLU A 325 3.57 11.84 19.60
C GLU A 325 2.72 12.88 18.86
N ALA A 326 3.00 13.14 17.59
CA ALA A 326 2.29 14.09 16.75
C ALA A 326 0.79 13.76 16.65
N VAL A 327 0.44 12.48 16.45
CA VAL A 327 -0.95 12.05 16.34
C VAL A 327 -1.67 12.15 17.68
N ARG A 328 -1.04 11.68 18.77
CA ARG A 328 -1.65 11.69 20.12
C ARG A 328 -1.84 13.10 20.66
N SER A 329 -0.83 13.97 20.53
CA SER A 329 -0.92 15.35 21.00
C SER A 329 -2.05 16.14 20.30
N ALA A 330 -2.35 15.81 19.06
CA ALA A 330 -3.46 16.37 18.30
C ALA A 330 -4.81 15.66 18.56
N GLY A 331 -4.84 14.66 19.44
CA GLY A 331 -6.03 13.90 19.83
C GLY A 331 -6.51 12.91 18.75
N GLY A 332 -5.64 12.52 17.83
CA GLY A 332 -5.91 11.48 16.83
C GLY A 332 -5.61 10.07 17.33
N VAL A 333 -5.92 9.07 16.51
CA VAL A 333 -5.65 7.66 16.79
C VAL A 333 -4.43 7.20 16.01
N ALA A 334 -3.30 6.97 16.71
CA ALA A 334 -2.14 6.30 16.15
C ALA A 334 -2.46 4.81 16.02
N GLY A 335 -2.86 4.39 14.81
CA GLY A 335 -3.46 3.10 14.53
C GLY A 335 -2.45 2.01 14.15
N GLY A 336 -1.18 2.32 13.89
CA GLY A 336 -0.19 1.29 13.55
C GLY A 336 0.84 1.69 12.50
N LEU A 337 1.38 0.69 11.81
CA LEU A 337 2.53 0.79 10.92
C LEU A 337 2.21 0.36 9.48
N HIS A 338 2.81 1.05 8.51
CA HIS A 338 2.86 0.67 7.10
C HIS A 338 4.32 0.58 6.65
N LEU A 339 4.82 -0.64 6.40
CA LEU A 339 6.24 -0.90 6.19
C LEU A 339 6.51 -1.61 4.85
N GLU A 340 7.67 -1.34 4.24
CA GLU A 340 8.21 -2.13 3.14
C GLU A 340 9.21 -3.15 3.69
N THR A 341 8.87 -4.45 3.56
CA THR A 341 9.61 -5.56 4.14
C THR A 341 9.77 -6.69 3.14
N THR A 342 10.78 -7.53 3.34
CA THR A 342 10.96 -8.79 2.62
C THR A 342 11.28 -9.91 3.59
N PRO A 343 10.89 -11.17 3.29
CA PRO A 343 11.31 -12.32 4.09
C PRO A 343 12.77 -12.74 3.83
N ASP A 344 13.45 -12.09 2.89
CA ASP A 344 14.81 -12.42 2.48
C ASP A 344 15.87 -11.76 3.38
N ASP A 345 17.01 -12.43 3.50
CA ASP A 345 18.19 -11.87 4.13
C ASP A 345 18.91 -10.94 3.16
N VAL A 346 18.52 -9.68 3.21
CA VAL A 346 19.07 -8.60 2.36
C VAL A 346 19.64 -7.47 3.21
N VAL A 347 20.50 -6.66 2.59
CA VAL A 347 21.07 -5.44 3.18
C VAL A 347 20.69 -4.25 2.28
N GLU A 348 19.39 -3.97 2.17
CA GLU A 348 18.83 -2.84 1.41
C GLU A 348 18.69 -1.59 2.29
N CYS A 349 18.40 -1.79 3.59
CA CYS A 349 18.43 -0.76 4.62
C CYS A 349 19.67 -0.97 5.52
N VAL A 350 20.19 0.11 6.11
CA VAL A 350 21.36 0.08 7.00
C VAL A 350 21.04 0.77 8.32
N ALA A 351 21.80 0.49 9.38
CA ALA A 351 21.55 1.08 10.71
C ALA A 351 21.71 2.60 10.70
N ASN A 352 22.82 3.07 10.12
CA ASN A 352 23.19 4.49 10.03
C ASN A 352 23.95 4.75 8.71
N SER A 353 24.69 5.85 8.61
CA SER A 353 25.40 6.29 7.40
C SER A 353 26.50 5.37 6.86
N GLY A 354 26.56 4.10 7.29
CA GLY A 354 27.47 3.10 6.73
C GLY A 354 27.08 2.66 5.31
N CYS A 355 28.08 2.24 4.52
CA CYS A 355 27.85 1.66 3.20
C CYS A 355 27.12 0.31 3.34
N SER A 356 26.12 0.08 2.49
CA SER A 356 25.49 -1.22 2.34
C SER A 356 26.44 -2.14 1.58
N THR A 357 26.99 -3.15 2.27
CA THR A 357 27.72 -4.24 1.63
C THR A 357 26.96 -5.52 1.86
N GLY A 358 26.16 -5.95 0.88
CA GLY A 358 25.39 -7.18 1.02
C GLY A 358 24.44 -7.39 -0.14
N ARG A 359 23.59 -8.42 -0.03
CA ARG A 359 22.59 -8.76 -1.05
C ARG A 359 21.53 -7.66 -1.13
N TYR A 360 21.36 -7.10 -2.31
CA TYR A 360 20.33 -6.11 -2.64
C TYR A 360 19.51 -6.67 -3.79
N THR A 361 18.20 -6.87 -3.61
CA THR A 361 17.34 -7.54 -4.60
C THR A 361 16.15 -6.70 -5.04
N SER A 362 15.90 -5.56 -4.41
CA SER A 362 14.78 -4.70 -4.79
C SER A 362 15.05 -3.99 -6.12
N HIS A 363 14.10 -4.08 -7.04
CA HIS A 363 14.10 -3.31 -8.29
C HIS A 363 13.55 -1.88 -8.13
N CYS A 364 13.10 -1.51 -6.94
CA CYS A 364 12.44 -0.22 -6.67
C CYS A 364 13.05 0.51 -5.47
N ASP A 365 12.42 0.37 -4.30
CA ASP A 365 12.85 1.03 -3.08
C ASP A 365 13.35 0.00 -2.06
N PRO A 366 14.31 0.35 -1.18
CA PRO A 366 14.91 -0.58 -0.23
C PRO A 366 13.90 -1.09 0.79
N ARG A 367 13.99 -2.39 1.14
CA ARG A 367 13.11 -3.08 2.08
C ARG A 367 13.87 -3.46 3.35
N LEU A 368 13.13 -3.55 4.46
CA LEU A 368 13.63 -4.10 5.71
C LEU A 368 13.69 -5.62 5.61
N ASN A 369 14.81 -6.24 5.99
CA ASN A 369 14.87 -7.68 6.24
C ASN A 369 14.11 -8.04 7.54
N PRO A 370 13.87 -9.32 7.86
CA PRO A 370 13.06 -9.70 9.02
C PRO A 370 13.60 -9.14 10.36
N GLY A 371 14.90 -9.16 10.56
CA GLY A 371 15.53 -8.65 11.79
C GLY A 371 15.35 -7.14 11.94
N GLN A 372 15.61 -6.38 10.88
CA GLN A 372 15.40 -4.93 10.84
C GLN A 372 13.92 -4.57 11.00
N ALA A 373 13.02 -5.32 10.38
CA ALA A 373 11.59 -5.07 10.46
C ALA A 373 11.07 -5.21 11.89
N VAL A 374 11.52 -6.24 12.63
CA VAL A 374 11.19 -6.42 14.06
C VAL A 374 11.77 -5.30 14.91
N ALA A 375 13.04 -4.91 14.69
CA ALA A 375 13.67 -3.80 15.41
C ALA A 375 12.88 -2.49 15.21
N VAL A 376 12.55 -2.15 13.95
CA VAL A 376 11.75 -0.97 13.59
C VAL A 376 10.36 -1.02 14.20
N ALA A 377 9.68 -2.18 14.14
CA ALA A 377 8.35 -2.34 14.75
C ALA A 377 8.40 -2.19 16.28
N SER A 378 9.52 -2.53 16.91
CA SER A 378 9.74 -2.38 18.34
C SER A 378 9.93 -0.92 18.80
N ALA A 379 10.10 0.02 17.88
CA ALA A 379 10.03 1.45 18.18
C ALA A 379 8.60 1.95 18.45
N TRP A 380 7.58 1.11 18.24
CA TRP A 380 6.22 1.42 18.65
C TRP A 380 6.11 1.44 20.17
N HIS A 381 5.59 2.53 20.73
CA HIS A 381 5.42 2.68 22.18
C HIS A 381 3.96 2.49 22.61
N PRO A 382 3.70 1.94 23.80
CA PRO A 382 2.35 1.88 24.35
C PRO A 382 1.76 3.28 24.51
N ALA A 383 0.44 3.39 24.45
CA ALA A 383 -0.22 4.64 24.86
C ALA A 383 0.03 4.84 26.36
N LYS A 384 0.59 6.01 26.73
CA LYS A 384 0.71 6.40 28.13
C LYS A 384 -0.65 6.72 28.72
#